data_1a12ae9389297dc54e75cb4569d6ee4b
#
_entry.id   1a12ae9389297dc54e75cb4569d6ee4b
#
_cell.length_a   1.000
_cell.length_b   1.000
_cell.length_c   1.000
_cell.angle_alpha   90.00
_cell.angle_beta   90.00
_cell.angle_gamma   90.00
#
_symmetry.space_group_name_H-M   'P 1'
#
loop_
_entity.id
_entity.type
_entity.pdbx_description
1 polymer ?
#
loop_
_entity_poly.entity_id
_entity_poly.type
_entity_poly.pdbx_seq_one_letter_code
_entity_poly.pdbx_strand_id
1 'polypeptide(L)'
;VPEFLDIKHLDAGYGRSQVLFDVNLGIPWRGGVAVLGRNGAGKTTLMKTIVGELPAWKGEVAFDGRDISRRATQERVRAGIGYVPQEHSVFARLSVRDNLAVGSLARKDASAIDRVLTIFPKLGQRLDQPAGTLSGGERKMLAIGRAMLGDPKLLLLDEPTEGVWIGVIEEITERLIDLAKEIAVIIVEQHLDLALRVADYAYVLDRGRVALQGEAGEVRSNPELMRYLAP
;
A
#
# COMPACT_ATOMS: atom_id res chain seq x y z
N VAL A 1 4.27 -17.20 -15.20
CA VAL A 1 3.79 -17.52 -13.83
C VAL A 1 2.50 -16.74 -13.68
N PRO A 2 1.38 -17.33 -13.22
CA PRO A 2 0.19 -16.56 -12.97
C PRO A 2 0.49 -15.47 -11.94
N GLU A 3 0.03 -14.25 -12.20
CA GLU A 3 0.19 -13.12 -11.30
C GLU A 3 -0.58 -13.37 -10.00
N PHE A 4 -0.04 -12.96 -8.87
CA PHE A 4 -0.71 -13.10 -7.57
C PHE A 4 -1.86 -12.10 -7.41
N LEU A 5 -1.64 -10.84 -7.82
CA LEU A 5 -2.69 -9.88 -8.14
C LEU A 5 -2.61 -9.62 -9.64
N ASP A 6 -3.71 -9.81 -10.33
CA ASP A 6 -3.82 -9.61 -11.78
C ASP A 6 -4.99 -8.65 -12.06
N ILE A 7 -4.71 -7.53 -12.69
CA ILE A 7 -5.69 -6.51 -13.04
C ILE A 7 -5.73 -6.38 -14.55
N LYS A 8 -6.91 -6.55 -15.13
CA LYS A 8 -7.13 -6.51 -16.57
C LYS A 8 -8.23 -5.52 -16.95
N HIS A 9 -7.89 -4.63 -17.87
CA HIS A 9 -8.83 -3.67 -18.49
C HIS A 9 -9.65 -2.87 -17.47
N LEU A 10 -9.01 -2.46 -16.34
CA LEU A 10 -9.69 -1.82 -15.24
C LEU A 10 -10.07 -0.38 -15.57
N ASP A 11 -11.39 -0.11 -15.54
CA ASP A 11 -11.97 1.22 -15.51
C ASP A 11 -12.56 1.48 -14.10
N ALA A 12 -12.30 2.65 -13.52
CA ALA A 12 -12.86 3.04 -12.23
C ALA A 12 -12.90 4.58 -12.09
N GLY A 13 -13.71 5.07 -11.13
CA GLY A 13 -13.85 6.49 -10.90
C GLY A 13 -14.86 6.81 -9.81
N TYR A 14 -15.18 8.08 -9.64
CA TYR A 14 -16.09 8.60 -8.61
C TYR A 14 -17.36 9.16 -9.24
N GLY A 15 -18.51 8.65 -8.85
CA GLY A 15 -19.81 9.11 -9.37
C GLY A 15 -19.91 8.93 -10.89
N ARG A 16 -19.76 10.00 -11.66
CA ARG A 16 -19.73 9.98 -13.14
C ARG A 16 -18.34 10.30 -13.72
N SER A 17 -17.37 10.62 -12.86
CA SER A 17 -16.04 11.00 -13.29
C SER A 17 -15.12 9.78 -13.32
N GLN A 18 -14.75 9.35 -14.52
CA GLN A 18 -13.78 8.27 -14.70
C GLN A 18 -12.37 8.79 -14.38
N VAL A 19 -11.60 7.98 -13.66
CA VAL A 19 -10.22 8.30 -13.24
C VAL A 19 -9.25 7.27 -13.79
N LEU A 20 -9.60 5.99 -13.79
CA LEU A 20 -8.78 4.92 -14.37
C LEU A 20 -9.36 4.47 -15.70
N PHE A 21 -8.49 4.30 -16.68
CA PHE A 21 -8.84 3.97 -18.06
C PHE A 21 -8.00 2.80 -18.55
N ASP A 22 -8.59 1.63 -18.67
CA ASP A 22 -7.95 0.43 -19.24
C ASP A 22 -6.63 0.07 -18.54
N VAL A 23 -6.61 0.12 -17.20
CA VAL A 23 -5.41 -0.18 -16.42
C VAL A 23 -5.18 -1.68 -16.39
N ASN A 24 -3.96 -2.09 -16.74
CA ASN A 24 -3.50 -3.46 -16.70
C ASN A 24 -2.22 -3.52 -15.86
N LEU A 25 -2.18 -4.38 -14.84
CA LEU A 25 -0.98 -4.60 -14.03
C LEU A 25 -1.01 -5.98 -13.36
N GLY A 26 0.18 -6.55 -13.20
CA GLY A 26 0.41 -7.80 -12.51
C GLY A 26 1.38 -7.65 -11.35
N ILE A 27 1.10 -8.34 -10.24
CA ILE A 27 1.92 -8.31 -9.03
C ILE A 27 2.27 -9.75 -8.68
N PRO A 28 3.56 -10.09 -8.46
CA PRO A 28 3.96 -11.40 -8.00
C PRO A 28 3.53 -11.65 -6.55
N TRP A 29 3.57 -12.90 -6.10
CA TRP A 29 3.14 -13.27 -4.74
C TRP A 29 4.03 -12.72 -3.61
N ARG A 30 5.21 -12.22 -3.93
CA ARG A 30 6.13 -11.50 -3.05
C ARG A 30 6.97 -10.52 -3.86
N GLY A 31 7.62 -9.59 -3.18
CA GLY A 31 8.39 -8.53 -3.79
C GLY A 31 7.68 -7.19 -3.69
N GLY A 32 8.43 -6.12 -3.93
CA GLY A 32 7.91 -4.76 -3.95
C GLY A 32 7.51 -4.34 -5.35
N VAL A 33 6.38 -3.66 -5.47
CA VAL A 33 5.95 -2.99 -6.70
C VAL A 33 5.63 -1.53 -6.41
N ALA A 34 6.27 -0.62 -7.14
CA ALA A 34 5.99 0.80 -7.05
C ALA A 34 4.91 1.22 -8.05
N VAL A 35 3.96 2.03 -7.60
CA VAL A 35 3.02 2.75 -8.46
C VAL A 35 3.34 4.24 -8.35
N LEU A 36 3.97 4.74 -9.39
CA LEU A 36 4.46 6.12 -9.50
C LEU A 36 3.52 6.96 -10.33
N GLY A 37 3.63 8.27 -10.23
CA GLY A 37 2.85 9.22 -11.03
C GLY A 37 2.55 10.50 -10.27
N ARG A 38 2.15 11.53 -10.99
CA ARG A 38 1.80 12.85 -10.44
C ARG A 38 0.58 12.77 -9.52
N ASN A 39 0.37 13.84 -8.74
CA ASN A 39 -0.89 14.03 -8.04
C ASN A 39 -2.05 14.06 -9.03
N GLY A 40 -3.12 13.33 -8.73
CA GLY A 40 -4.25 13.18 -9.65
C GLY A 40 -4.06 12.16 -10.77
N ALA A 41 -2.93 11.45 -10.87
CA ALA A 41 -2.71 10.41 -11.88
C ALA A 41 -3.59 9.16 -11.71
N GLY A 42 -4.26 8.99 -10.55
CA GLY A 42 -5.16 7.86 -10.29
C GLY A 42 -4.61 6.81 -9.31
N LYS A 43 -3.46 7.05 -8.67
CA LYS A 43 -2.79 6.10 -7.78
C LYS A 43 -3.67 5.65 -6.60
N THR A 44 -4.18 6.59 -5.81
CA THR A 44 -5.11 6.30 -4.70
C THR A 44 -6.41 5.64 -5.18
N THR A 45 -6.90 6.03 -6.37
CA THR A 45 -8.09 5.41 -6.99
C THR A 45 -7.82 3.95 -7.28
N LEU A 46 -6.64 3.61 -7.79
CA LEU A 46 -6.22 2.24 -8.03
C LEU A 46 -6.17 1.45 -6.71
N MET A 47 -5.52 2.00 -5.66
CA MET A 47 -5.47 1.34 -4.34
C MET A 47 -6.86 1.07 -3.77
N LYS A 48 -7.75 2.07 -3.80
CA LYS A 48 -9.14 1.94 -3.35
C LYS A 48 -9.94 0.93 -4.15
N THR A 49 -9.67 0.80 -5.45
CA THR A 49 -10.34 -0.19 -6.30
C THR A 49 -9.83 -1.60 -5.99
N ILE A 50 -8.53 -1.78 -5.74
CA ILE A 50 -7.96 -3.08 -5.36
C ILE A 50 -8.51 -3.54 -4.00
N VAL A 51 -8.59 -2.66 -3.00
CA VAL A 51 -9.12 -3.02 -1.67
C VAL A 51 -10.64 -3.14 -1.64
N GLY A 52 -11.34 -2.62 -2.65
CA GLY A 52 -12.81 -2.70 -2.80
C GLY A 52 -13.57 -1.59 -2.11
N GLU A 53 -12.91 -0.48 -1.74
CA GLU A 53 -13.57 0.76 -1.29
C GLU A 53 -14.24 1.50 -2.46
N LEU A 54 -13.71 1.32 -3.67
CA LEU A 54 -14.23 1.86 -4.90
C LEU A 54 -14.57 0.71 -5.86
N PRO A 55 -15.78 0.65 -6.42
CA PRO A 55 -16.14 -0.40 -7.36
C PRO A 55 -15.41 -0.23 -8.70
N ALA A 56 -14.98 -1.34 -9.29
CA ALA A 56 -14.58 -1.37 -10.69
C ALA A 56 -15.82 -1.14 -11.58
N TRP A 57 -15.71 -0.28 -12.59
CA TRP A 57 -16.76 -0.07 -13.58
C TRP A 57 -16.69 -1.12 -14.69
N LYS A 58 -15.45 -1.46 -15.09
CA LYS A 58 -15.13 -2.53 -16.04
C LYS A 58 -13.84 -3.20 -15.65
N GLY A 59 -13.56 -4.32 -16.31
CA GLY A 59 -12.35 -5.09 -16.12
C GLY A 59 -12.46 -6.10 -14.99
N GLU A 60 -11.34 -6.73 -14.70
CA GLU A 60 -11.22 -7.80 -13.74
C GLU A 60 -10.09 -7.50 -12.75
N VAL A 61 -10.32 -7.85 -11.49
CA VAL A 61 -9.31 -7.87 -10.43
C VAL A 61 -9.29 -9.29 -9.86
N ALA A 62 -8.24 -10.05 -10.18
CA ALA A 62 -8.03 -11.37 -9.64
C ALA A 62 -6.94 -11.34 -8.57
N PHE A 63 -7.16 -12.01 -7.43
CA PHE A 63 -6.23 -12.12 -6.32
C PHE A 63 -6.12 -13.58 -5.86
N ASP A 64 -4.88 -14.08 -5.78
CA ASP A 64 -4.57 -15.48 -5.42
C ASP A 64 -5.40 -16.47 -6.28
N GLY A 65 -5.46 -16.19 -7.60
CA GLY A 65 -6.18 -16.99 -8.58
C GLY A 65 -7.70 -16.89 -8.53
N ARG A 66 -8.27 -15.94 -7.77
CA ARG A 66 -9.74 -15.78 -7.61
C ARG A 66 -10.17 -14.40 -8.06
N ASP A 67 -11.24 -14.31 -8.85
CA ASP A 67 -11.88 -13.04 -9.14
C ASP A 67 -12.48 -12.41 -7.87
N ILE A 68 -12.01 -11.21 -7.57
CA ILE A 68 -12.46 -10.39 -6.45
C ILE A 68 -13.14 -9.09 -6.90
N SER A 69 -13.33 -8.88 -8.19
CA SER A 69 -13.84 -7.62 -8.77
C SER A 69 -15.10 -7.09 -8.10
N ARG A 70 -15.99 -8.01 -7.69
CA ARG A 70 -17.28 -7.69 -7.05
C ARG A 70 -17.33 -8.02 -5.56
N ARG A 71 -16.21 -8.44 -4.96
CA ARG A 71 -16.14 -8.75 -3.53
C ARG A 71 -16.12 -7.47 -2.70
N ALA A 72 -16.84 -7.50 -1.58
CA ALA A 72 -16.80 -6.41 -0.61
C ALA A 72 -15.42 -6.29 0.05
N THR A 73 -15.07 -5.08 0.53
CA THR A 73 -13.77 -4.79 1.20
C THR A 73 -13.46 -5.81 2.28
N GLN A 74 -14.43 -6.17 3.13
CA GLN A 74 -14.22 -7.12 4.22
C GLN A 74 -13.84 -8.53 3.72
N GLU A 75 -14.36 -8.96 2.56
CA GLU A 75 -14.02 -10.25 1.96
C GLU A 75 -12.59 -10.22 1.40
N ARG A 76 -12.18 -9.10 0.78
CA ARG A 76 -10.83 -8.90 0.25
C ARG A 76 -9.80 -8.85 1.37
N VAL A 77 -10.10 -8.15 2.46
CA VAL A 77 -9.25 -8.13 3.67
C VAL A 77 -9.12 -9.53 4.27
N ARG A 78 -10.21 -10.29 4.38
CA ARG A 78 -10.16 -11.70 4.84
C ARG A 78 -9.40 -12.63 3.90
N ALA A 79 -9.34 -12.31 2.61
CA ALA A 79 -8.54 -13.04 1.63
C ALA A 79 -7.04 -12.76 1.77
N GLY A 80 -6.65 -11.69 2.50
CA GLY A 80 -5.26 -11.34 2.78
C GLY A 80 -4.79 -10.04 2.15
N ILE A 81 -5.69 -9.10 1.80
CA ILE A 81 -5.29 -7.77 1.34
C ILE A 81 -5.29 -6.81 2.53
N GLY A 82 -4.11 -6.27 2.89
CA GLY A 82 -3.94 -5.19 3.84
C GLY A 82 -3.88 -3.83 3.14
N TYR A 83 -4.38 -2.77 3.76
CA TYR A 83 -4.32 -1.42 3.21
C TYR A 83 -3.99 -0.38 4.26
N VAL A 84 -3.02 0.45 3.95
CA VAL A 84 -2.64 1.64 4.73
C VAL A 84 -2.94 2.88 3.88
N PRO A 85 -4.02 3.61 4.18
CA PRO A 85 -4.38 4.81 3.42
C PRO A 85 -3.45 5.98 3.73
N GLN A 86 -3.40 6.94 2.82
CA GLN A 86 -2.63 8.18 2.95
C GLN A 86 -3.04 8.96 4.19
N GLU A 87 -4.34 9.17 4.41
CA GLU A 87 -4.92 9.91 5.53
C GLU A 87 -5.72 9.02 6.47
N HIS A 88 -5.97 9.51 7.68
CA HIS A 88 -6.81 8.83 8.70
C HIS A 88 -6.37 7.38 8.98
N SER A 89 -5.08 7.12 8.83
CA SER A 89 -4.51 5.78 8.93
C SER A 89 -4.52 5.18 10.35
N VAL A 90 -4.80 5.98 11.40
CA VAL A 90 -4.89 5.52 12.80
C VAL A 90 -6.14 6.06 13.50
N PHE A 91 -6.61 5.35 14.52
CA PHE A 91 -7.66 5.82 15.42
C PHE A 91 -7.06 6.78 16.45
N ALA A 92 -7.08 8.07 16.17
CA ALA A 92 -6.36 9.10 16.92
C ALA A 92 -6.72 9.16 18.42
N ARG A 93 -7.97 8.81 18.78
CA ARG A 93 -8.46 8.83 20.18
C ARG A 93 -8.13 7.55 20.96
N LEU A 94 -7.79 6.47 20.28
CA LEU A 94 -7.36 5.22 20.90
C LEU A 94 -5.87 5.27 21.24
N SER A 95 -5.46 4.50 22.24
CA SER A 95 -4.04 4.28 22.54
C SER A 95 -3.33 3.52 21.40
N VAL A 96 -2.00 3.52 21.39
CA VAL A 96 -1.21 2.67 20.49
C VAL A 96 -1.61 1.19 20.67
N ARG A 97 -1.71 0.74 21.92
CA ARG A 97 -2.14 -0.62 22.28
C ARG A 97 -3.50 -0.96 21.68
N ASP A 98 -4.48 -0.08 21.85
CA ASP A 98 -5.84 -0.32 21.34
C ASP A 98 -5.89 -0.30 19.80
N ASN A 99 -5.11 0.58 19.17
CA ASN A 99 -4.97 0.57 17.70
C ASN A 99 -4.43 -0.78 17.20
N LEU A 100 -3.41 -1.34 17.86
CA LEU A 100 -2.88 -2.66 17.53
C LEU A 100 -3.91 -3.75 17.83
N ALA A 101 -4.60 -3.70 18.96
CA ALA A 101 -5.64 -4.65 19.32
C ALA A 101 -6.76 -4.70 18.26
N VAL A 102 -7.19 -3.55 17.71
CA VAL A 102 -8.15 -3.53 16.60
C VAL A 102 -7.62 -4.26 15.37
N GLY A 103 -6.33 -4.12 15.03
CA GLY A 103 -5.71 -4.83 13.91
C GLY A 103 -5.71 -6.35 14.09
N SER A 104 -5.61 -6.83 15.33
CA SER A 104 -5.57 -8.26 15.67
C SER A 104 -6.95 -8.93 15.78
N LEU A 105 -8.06 -8.18 15.72
CA LEU A 105 -9.42 -8.73 15.91
C LEU A 105 -9.79 -9.85 14.92
N ALA A 106 -9.24 -9.79 13.71
CA ALA A 106 -9.53 -10.78 12.68
C ALA A 106 -8.80 -12.11 12.91
N ARG A 107 -7.76 -12.15 13.73
CA ARG A 107 -6.91 -13.33 13.99
C ARG A 107 -6.59 -13.46 15.47
N LYS A 108 -6.74 -14.68 15.99
CA LYS A 108 -6.42 -15.00 17.38
C LYS A 108 -4.95 -15.44 17.48
N ASP A 109 -4.02 -14.53 17.21
CA ASP A 109 -2.59 -14.76 17.42
C ASP A 109 -2.07 -13.82 18.51
N ALA A 110 -1.86 -14.38 19.69
CA ALA A 110 -1.41 -13.63 20.87
C ALA A 110 0.00 -13.01 20.66
N SER A 111 0.84 -13.59 19.79
CA SER A 111 2.21 -13.12 19.54
C SER A 111 2.30 -12.10 18.41
N ALA A 112 1.21 -11.82 17.68
CA ALA A 112 1.23 -10.94 16.52
C ALA A 112 1.62 -9.50 16.90
N ILE A 113 1.12 -8.99 18.03
CA ILE A 113 1.47 -7.64 18.51
C ILE A 113 2.95 -7.58 18.86
N ASP A 114 3.51 -8.59 19.53
CA ASP A 114 4.94 -8.62 19.90
C ASP A 114 5.83 -8.60 18.65
N ARG A 115 5.43 -9.32 17.58
CA ARG A 115 6.14 -9.25 16.29
C ARG A 115 6.14 -7.84 15.70
N VAL A 116 5.00 -7.15 15.72
CA VAL A 116 4.91 -5.75 15.26
C VAL A 116 5.80 -4.84 16.11
N LEU A 117 5.83 -5.02 17.43
CA LEU A 117 6.67 -4.25 18.34
C LEU A 117 8.17 -4.56 18.15
N THR A 118 8.52 -5.76 17.68
CA THR A 118 9.90 -6.09 17.27
C THR A 118 10.30 -5.34 16.01
N ILE A 119 9.38 -5.18 15.04
CA ILE A 119 9.61 -4.45 13.80
C ILE A 119 9.67 -2.93 14.07
N PHE A 120 8.78 -2.42 14.94
CA PHE A 120 8.68 -1.01 15.31
C PHE A 120 8.84 -0.79 16.82
N PRO A 121 10.06 -0.91 17.40
CA PRO A 121 10.27 -0.85 18.84
C PRO A 121 9.83 0.46 19.51
N LYS A 122 9.84 1.56 18.75
CA LYS A 122 9.36 2.87 19.25
C LYS A 122 7.90 2.84 19.69
N LEU A 123 7.06 2.00 19.05
CA LEU A 123 5.65 1.84 19.44
C LEU A 123 5.52 1.18 20.82
N GLY A 124 6.42 0.26 21.15
CA GLY A 124 6.46 -0.42 22.46
C GLY A 124 6.68 0.54 23.64
N GLN A 125 7.40 1.65 23.42
CA GLN A 125 7.65 2.68 24.42
C GLN A 125 6.44 3.61 24.65
N ARG A 126 5.41 3.52 23.80
CA ARG A 126 4.28 4.46 23.74
C ARG A 126 2.92 3.76 23.77
N LEU A 127 2.87 2.52 24.25
CA LEU A 127 1.65 1.66 24.15
C LEU A 127 0.40 2.32 24.75
N ASP A 128 0.53 3.05 25.84
CA ASP A 128 -0.61 3.67 26.51
C ASP A 128 -0.87 5.12 26.06
N GLN A 129 -0.05 5.63 25.13
CA GLN A 129 -0.18 6.98 24.58
C GLN A 129 -1.30 7.04 23.54
N PRO A 130 -2.18 8.08 23.52
CA PRO A 130 -3.15 8.29 22.44
C PRO A 130 -2.44 8.46 21.08
N ALA A 131 -2.89 7.71 20.07
CA ALA A 131 -2.24 7.69 18.76
C ALA A 131 -2.22 9.07 18.05
N GLY A 132 -3.20 9.93 18.36
CA GLY A 132 -3.23 11.30 17.83
C GLY A 132 -2.08 12.19 18.29
N THR A 133 -1.40 11.84 19.39
CA THR A 133 -0.27 12.61 19.95
C THR A 133 1.11 12.11 19.46
N LEU A 134 1.14 11.05 18.68
CA LEU A 134 2.34 10.53 18.05
C LEU A 134 2.86 11.48 16.97
N SER A 135 4.15 11.43 16.68
CA SER A 135 4.74 12.08 15.51
C SER A 135 4.16 11.50 14.21
N GLY A 136 4.32 12.20 13.08
CA GLY A 136 3.90 11.72 11.77
C GLY A 136 4.43 10.32 11.45
N GLY A 137 5.73 10.12 11.65
CA GLY A 137 6.38 8.83 11.41
C GLY A 137 5.89 7.71 12.33
N GLU A 138 5.72 7.99 13.63
CA GLU A 138 5.19 7.00 14.57
C GLU A 138 3.74 6.62 14.23
N ARG A 139 2.92 7.56 13.75
CA ARG A 139 1.58 7.25 13.25
C ARG A 139 1.62 6.35 12.01
N LYS A 140 2.54 6.61 11.07
CA LYS A 140 2.72 5.74 9.88
C LYS A 140 3.19 4.34 10.28
N MET A 141 4.17 4.23 11.20
CA MET A 141 4.60 2.92 11.76
C MET A 141 3.43 2.18 12.41
N LEU A 142 2.61 2.86 13.20
CA LEU A 142 1.43 2.28 13.85
C LEU A 142 0.41 1.80 12.81
N ALA A 143 0.17 2.56 11.75
CA ALA A 143 -0.75 2.19 10.67
C ALA A 143 -0.27 0.95 9.92
N ILE A 144 1.03 0.89 9.57
CA ILE A 144 1.66 -0.27 8.93
C ILE A 144 1.58 -1.48 9.86
N GLY A 145 2.00 -1.33 11.12
CA GLY A 145 1.96 -2.40 12.12
C GLY A 145 0.55 -2.95 12.32
N ARG A 146 -0.46 -2.08 12.37
CA ARG A 146 -1.86 -2.50 12.47
C ARG A 146 -2.33 -3.29 11.25
N ALA A 147 -1.94 -2.88 10.04
CA ALA A 147 -2.28 -3.61 8.82
C ALA A 147 -1.60 -5.00 8.78
N MET A 148 -0.37 -5.11 9.28
CA MET A 148 0.37 -6.37 9.39
C MET A 148 -0.30 -7.39 10.33
N LEU A 149 -1.02 -6.93 11.37
CA LEU A 149 -1.72 -7.81 12.30
C LEU A 149 -2.86 -8.61 11.64
N GLY A 150 -3.35 -8.17 10.48
CA GLY A 150 -4.25 -8.94 9.63
C GLY A 150 -3.57 -10.12 8.92
N ASP A 151 -2.25 -10.29 9.05
CA ASP A 151 -1.42 -11.27 8.35
C ASP A 151 -1.68 -11.21 6.83
N PRO A 152 -1.43 -10.04 6.21
CA PRO A 152 -1.72 -9.86 4.80
C PRO A 152 -0.77 -10.66 3.93
N LYS A 153 -1.27 -11.16 2.82
CA LYS A 153 -0.47 -11.71 1.72
C LYS A 153 -0.05 -10.62 0.73
N LEU A 154 -0.82 -9.54 0.68
CA LEU A 154 -0.57 -8.32 -0.11
C LEU A 154 -0.81 -7.11 0.78
N LEU A 155 0.18 -6.23 0.89
CA LEU A 155 0.07 -4.96 1.60
C LEU A 155 0.09 -3.79 0.61
N LEU A 156 -0.97 -2.99 0.64
CA LEU A 156 -1.10 -1.77 -0.14
C LEU A 156 -0.75 -0.56 0.75
N LEU A 157 0.18 0.27 0.33
CA LEU A 157 0.66 1.45 1.05
C LEU A 157 0.47 2.70 0.18
N ASP A 158 -0.38 3.60 0.62
CA ASP A 158 -0.66 4.86 -0.10
C ASP A 158 0.06 6.03 0.60
N GLU A 159 1.16 6.48 0.02
CA GLU A 159 2.06 7.53 0.50
C GLU A 159 2.47 7.35 1.98
N PRO A 160 3.11 6.20 2.32
CA PRO A 160 3.43 5.86 3.70
C PRO A 160 4.46 6.79 4.35
N THR A 161 5.16 7.62 3.58
CA THR A 161 6.18 8.54 4.13
C THR A 161 5.82 10.02 3.99
N GLU A 162 4.64 10.34 3.48
CA GLU A 162 4.19 11.74 3.37
C GLU A 162 4.14 12.42 4.74
N GLY A 163 4.76 13.62 4.83
CA GLY A 163 4.81 14.40 6.07
C GLY A 163 5.69 13.81 7.17
N VAL A 164 6.56 12.86 6.83
CA VAL A 164 7.47 12.20 7.76
C VAL A 164 8.89 12.81 7.67
N TRP A 165 9.56 12.97 8.81
CA TRP A 165 10.94 13.43 8.84
C TRP A 165 11.90 12.40 8.21
N ILE A 166 12.91 12.90 7.48
CA ILE A 166 13.80 12.07 6.64
C ILE A 166 14.45 10.87 7.37
N GLY A 167 14.85 11.05 8.63
CA GLY A 167 15.44 9.95 9.39
C GLY A 167 14.49 8.81 9.74
N VAL A 168 13.17 9.10 9.79
CA VAL A 168 12.13 8.09 10.01
C VAL A 168 11.70 7.46 8.69
N ILE A 169 11.79 8.20 7.58
CA ILE A 169 11.57 7.67 6.24
C ILE A 169 12.51 6.48 5.98
N GLU A 170 13.79 6.63 6.30
CA GLU A 170 14.77 5.56 6.13
C GLU A 170 14.40 4.31 6.92
N GLU A 171 14.04 4.48 8.20
CA GLU A 171 13.62 3.37 9.06
C GLU A 171 12.38 2.63 8.47
N ILE A 172 11.38 3.36 8.00
CA ILE A 172 10.19 2.77 7.36
C ILE A 172 10.60 2.03 6.10
N THR A 173 11.46 2.63 5.26
CA THR A 173 11.92 2.05 4.00
C THR A 173 12.61 0.71 4.22
N GLU A 174 13.54 0.62 5.18
CA GLU A 174 14.22 -0.63 5.50
C GLU A 174 13.24 -1.72 5.92
N ARG A 175 12.23 -1.38 6.75
CA ARG A 175 11.21 -2.34 7.17
C ARG A 175 10.33 -2.81 6.00
N LEU A 176 10.03 -1.93 5.06
CA LEU A 176 9.27 -2.28 3.86
C LEU A 176 10.07 -3.17 2.90
N ILE A 177 11.38 -2.92 2.77
CA ILE A 177 12.28 -3.80 2.00
C ILE A 177 12.31 -5.22 2.60
N ASP A 178 12.42 -5.34 3.93
CA ASP A 178 12.40 -6.64 4.59
C ASP A 178 11.04 -7.33 4.43
N LEU A 179 9.95 -6.59 4.58
CA LEU A 179 8.59 -7.11 4.41
C LEU A 179 8.33 -7.61 2.98
N ALA A 180 8.83 -6.90 1.96
CA ALA A 180 8.68 -7.29 0.56
C ALA A 180 9.38 -8.64 0.22
N LYS A 181 10.36 -9.07 1.02
CA LYS A 181 10.96 -10.42 0.87
C LYS A 181 10.00 -11.54 1.27
N GLU A 182 9.02 -11.24 2.10
CA GLU A 182 8.09 -12.21 2.68
C GLU A 182 6.73 -12.22 2.00
N ILE A 183 6.20 -11.04 1.65
CA ILE A 183 4.86 -10.85 1.06
C ILE A 183 4.92 -9.91 -0.15
N ALA A 184 3.82 -9.85 -0.90
CA ALA A 184 3.65 -8.83 -1.93
C ALA A 184 3.39 -7.44 -1.29
N VAL A 185 4.09 -6.41 -1.76
CA VAL A 185 3.92 -5.02 -1.31
C VAL A 185 3.71 -4.12 -2.51
N ILE A 186 2.63 -3.35 -2.52
CA ILE A 186 2.44 -2.24 -3.45
C ILE A 186 2.64 -0.95 -2.69
N ILE A 187 3.57 -0.12 -3.16
CA ILE A 187 3.84 1.19 -2.60
C ILE A 187 3.51 2.28 -3.62
N VAL A 188 2.62 3.18 -3.23
CA VAL A 188 2.39 4.44 -3.93
C VAL A 188 3.20 5.51 -3.23
N GLU A 189 4.09 6.19 -3.94
CA GLU A 189 4.95 7.22 -3.37
C GLU A 189 5.25 8.33 -4.36
N GLN A 190 5.49 9.53 -3.83
CA GLN A 190 6.03 10.66 -4.58
C GLN A 190 7.56 10.70 -4.53
N HIS A 191 8.14 10.16 -3.46
CA HIS A 191 9.59 10.03 -3.29
C HIS A 191 10.12 8.86 -4.12
N LEU A 192 10.50 9.18 -5.37
CA LEU A 192 10.95 8.20 -6.35
C LEU A 192 12.03 7.26 -5.82
N ASP A 193 13.09 7.82 -5.21
CA ASP A 193 14.20 7.02 -4.70
C ASP A 193 13.77 5.99 -3.66
N LEU A 194 12.85 6.37 -2.78
CA LEU A 194 12.30 5.48 -1.77
C LEU A 194 11.47 4.37 -2.41
N ALA A 195 10.52 4.74 -3.28
CA ALA A 195 9.65 3.77 -3.93
C ALA A 195 10.46 2.72 -4.70
N LEU A 196 11.47 3.15 -5.46
CA LEU A 196 12.32 2.27 -6.26
C LEU A 196 13.37 1.50 -5.44
N ARG A 197 13.58 1.82 -4.16
CA ARG A 197 14.38 0.99 -3.25
C ARG A 197 13.60 -0.18 -2.68
N VAL A 198 12.30 0.01 -2.45
CA VAL A 198 11.40 -1.03 -1.96
C VAL A 198 10.95 -1.97 -3.08
N ALA A 199 10.88 -1.45 -4.31
CA ALA A 199 10.28 -2.14 -5.44
C ALA A 199 11.29 -2.86 -6.33
N ASP A 200 10.91 -4.06 -6.78
CA ASP A 200 11.58 -4.81 -7.84
C ASP A 200 11.04 -4.38 -9.22
N TYR A 201 9.77 -4.00 -9.28
CA TYR A 201 9.08 -3.58 -10.50
C TYR A 201 8.31 -2.29 -10.29
N ALA A 202 8.11 -1.48 -11.33
CA ALA A 202 7.39 -0.23 -11.23
C ALA A 202 6.40 -0.02 -12.38
N TYR A 203 5.25 0.57 -12.03
CA TYR A 203 4.25 1.09 -12.94
C TYR A 203 4.18 2.60 -12.77
N VAL A 204 4.21 3.34 -13.87
CA VAL A 204 4.02 4.79 -13.87
C VAL A 204 2.64 5.11 -14.43
N LEU A 205 1.80 5.70 -13.61
CA LEU A 205 0.48 6.16 -14.03
C LEU A 205 0.55 7.61 -14.51
N ASP A 206 -0.06 7.86 -15.65
CA ASP A 206 -0.37 9.20 -16.14
C ASP A 206 -1.83 9.26 -16.58
N ARG A 207 -2.57 10.23 -16.06
CA ARG A 207 -4.00 10.46 -16.41
C ARG A 207 -4.84 9.19 -16.40
N GLY A 208 -4.64 8.35 -15.38
CA GLY A 208 -5.39 7.12 -15.18
C GLY A 208 -5.02 5.94 -16.08
N ARG A 209 -3.90 5.99 -16.78
CA ARG A 209 -3.37 4.92 -17.62
C ARG A 209 -1.96 4.53 -17.20
N VAL A 210 -1.57 3.31 -17.45
CA VAL A 210 -0.15 2.89 -17.34
C VAL A 210 0.60 3.45 -18.54
N ALA A 211 1.49 4.42 -18.27
CA ALA A 211 2.29 5.10 -19.30
C ALA A 211 3.68 4.48 -19.47
N LEU A 212 4.24 3.91 -18.40
CA LEU A 212 5.55 3.24 -18.40
C LEU A 212 5.49 2.12 -17.36
N GLN A 213 6.19 1.02 -17.64
CA GLN A 213 6.37 -0.09 -16.69
C GLN A 213 7.66 -0.85 -16.98
N GLY A 214 8.22 -1.50 -15.96
CA GLY A 214 9.44 -2.30 -16.10
C GLY A 214 10.09 -2.59 -14.75
N GLU A 215 11.24 -3.27 -14.79
CA GLU A 215 12.10 -3.43 -13.62
C GLU A 215 12.43 -2.06 -13.01
N ALA A 216 12.49 -1.98 -11.67
CA ALA A 216 12.67 -0.70 -10.97
C ALA A 216 13.92 0.08 -11.44
N GLY A 217 15.03 -0.64 -11.72
CA GLY A 217 16.26 -0.05 -12.24
C GLY A 217 16.11 0.50 -13.66
N GLU A 218 15.37 -0.18 -14.52
CA GLU A 218 15.09 0.26 -15.89
C GLU A 218 14.19 1.50 -15.89
N VAL A 219 13.12 1.48 -15.09
CA VAL A 219 12.22 2.63 -14.95
C VAL A 219 12.98 3.83 -14.39
N ARG A 220 13.85 3.62 -13.38
CA ARG A 220 14.68 4.70 -12.79
C ARG A 220 15.57 5.38 -13.82
N SER A 221 16.14 4.64 -14.74
CA SER A 221 17.05 5.15 -15.78
C SER A 221 16.34 5.63 -17.04
N ASN A 222 15.02 5.46 -17.14
CA ASN A 222 14.26 5.86 -18.33
C ASN A 222 14.17 7.39 -18.44
N PRO A 223 14.64 7.99 -19.55
CA PRO A 223 14.64 9.45 -19.73
C PRO A 223 13.22 10.05 -19.76
N GLU A 224 12.19 9.26 -20.10
CA GLU A 224 10.80 9.73 -20.11
C GLU A 224 10.17 9.78 -18.70
N LEU A 225 10.77 9.12 -17.70
CA LEU A 225 10.20 9.06 -16.36
C LEU A 225 9.88 10.44 -15.79
N MET A 226 10.83 11.37 -15.92
CA MET A 226 10.65 12.74 -15.42
C MET A 226 9.52 13.48 -16.10
N ARG A 227 9.18 13.16 -17.36
CA ARG A 227 8.03 13.73 -18.06
C ARG A 227 6.69 13.39 -17.39
N TYR A 228 6.60 12.19 -16.78
CA TYR A 228 5.40 11.73 -16.08
C TYR A 228 5.36 12.14 -14.60
N LEU A 229 6.49 12.55 -14.03
CA LEU A 229 6.60 12.93 -12.62
C LEU A 229 6.74 14.45 -12.41
N ALA A 230 7.26 15.21 -13.39
CA ALA A 230 7.42 16.65 -13.28
C ALA A 230 6.04 17.36 -13.21
N PRO A 231 5.90 18.43 -12.43
CA PRO A 231 4.65 19.16 -12.24
C PRO A 231 4.12 19.81 -13.53
#